data_b4270a0eda40f07a24cbe91744d0f79e
#
_entry.id   b4270a0eda40f07a24cbe91744d0f79e
#
_cell.length_a   1.000
_cell.length_b   1.000
_cell.length_c   1.000
_cell.angle_alpha   90.00
_cell.angle_beta   90.00
_cell.angle_gamma   90.00
#
_symmetry.space_group_name_H-M   'P 1'
#
loop_
_entity.id
_entity.type
_entity.pdbx_description
1 polymer ?
#
loop_
_entity_poly.entity_id
_entity_poly.type
_entity_poly.pdbx_seq_one_letter_code
_entity_poly.pdbx_strand_id
1 'polypeptide(L)'
;MTRPVRCLVLNDRHPLPTDTLDHLSDALEAHWVQTADGGLDPAEEFRRRPDTRVLVTTYTDLGAQNLRLLPELELVVATTTAVEYVDLEYCRERGVAVCNTAGYTGAAVAEHAVALMMAVAKRVVPVHTRVRSGDLLCAGEQGMELAGGTAGIVGMGGIGARVARMVRGLGMAAVHANRSPRRAEGSVQVELDELLAVSDAVFLTLPLDTATHGLLGAARLALMKPSAVLVSISPNEVIDSGALTEALRAGRLRGAGLDLVGERNPYPPLDNLVLSSRFAANTRECQERRRRVWAAAVEAFVRGRELPHRIV
;
A
#
# COMPACT_ATOMS: atom_id res chain seq x y z
N MET A 1 -19.35 -35.03 -18.11
CA MET A 1 -18.25 -34.25 -17.48
C MET A 1 -18.43 -32.80 -17.90
N THR A 2 -18.61 -31.88 -16.98
CA THR A 2 -18.65 -30.43 -17.28
C THR A 2 -17.29 -30.00 -17.76
N ARG A 3 -17.22 -29.16 -18.80
CA ARG A 3 -15.97 -28.62 -19.34
C ARG A 3 -15.28 -27.80 -18.26
N PRO A 4 -13.95 -27.92 -18.06
CA PRO A 4 -13.25 -27.13 -17.05
C PRO A 4 -13.40 -25.62 -17.32
N VAL A 5 -13.43 -24.82 -16.24
CA VAL A 5 -13.53 -23.36 -16.32
C VAL A 5 -12.21 -22.81 -16.87
N ARG A 6 -12.26 -21.98 -17.92
CA ARG A 6 -11.07 -21.35 -18.48
C ARG A 6 -10.68 -20.12 -17.68
N CYS A 7 -9.48 -20.15 -17.14
CA CYS A 7 -8.88 -19.07 -16.35
C CYS A 7 -7.64 -18.52 -17.06
N LEU A 8 -7.62 -17.22 -17.27
CA LEU A 8 -6.42 -16.49 -17.69
C LEU A 8 -5.80 -15.79 -16.49
N VAL A 9 -4.55 -16.11 -16.19
CA VAL A 9 -3.74 -15.37 -15.22
C VAL A 9 -2.79 -14.47 -16.00
N LEU A 10 -3.14 -13.18 -16.05
CA LEU A 10 -2.43 -12.17 -16.82
C LEU A 10 -1.70 -11.22 -15.89
N ASN A 11 -0.37 -11.25 -15.91
CA ASN A 11 0.44 -10.43 -15.02
C ASN A 11 1.64 -9.82 -15.72
N ASP A 12 1.72 -8.51 -15.63
CA ASP A 12 2.86 -7.74 -16.07
C ASP A 12 3.62 -7.19 -14.86
N ARG A 13 4.95 -7.31 -14.83
CA ARG A 13 5.88 -6.82 -13.79
C ARG A 13 5.82 -7.51 -12.41
N HIS A 14 4.75 -8.25 -12.10
CA HIS A 14 4.57 -8.86 -10.77
C HIS A 14 4.16 -10.33 -10.88
N PRO A 15 5.06 -11.24 -11.33
CA PRO A 15 4.72 -12.64 -11.56
C PRO A 15 4.17 -13.30 -10.30
N LEU A 16 3.12 -14.10 -10.49
CA LEU A 16 2.50 -14.92 -9.45
C LEU A 16 3.03 -16.36 -9.56
N PRO A 17 3.11 -17.10 -8.44
CA PRO A 17 3.50 -18.51 -8.46
C PRO A 17 2.51 -19.35 -9.31
N THR A 18 3.01 -20.06 -10.31
CA THR A 18 2.19 -20.80 -11.28
C THR A 18 1.54 -22.05 -10.70
N ASP A 19 2.05 -22.57 -9.59
CA ASP A 19 1.53 -23.72 -8.85
C ASP A 19 0.29 -23.40 -7.98
N THR A 20 -0.09 -22.12 -7.92
CA THR A 20 -1.13 -21.67 -6.98
C THR A 20 -2.50 -22.30 -7.22
N LEU A 21 -2.83 -22.62 -8.46
CA LEU A 21 -4.13 -23.16 -8.86
C LEU A 21 -4.11 -24.66 -9.19
N ASP A 22 -2.98 -25.36 -9.02
CA ASP A 22 -2.81 -26.77 -9.39
C ASP A 22 -3.81 -27.69 -8.70
N HIS A 23 -4.23 -27.35 -7.48
CA HIS A 23 -5.22 -28.10 -6.71
C HIS A 23 -6.66 -28.00 -7.30
N LEU A 24 -6.87 -27.18 -8.32
CA LEU A 24 -8.15 -27.00 -9.04
C LEU A 24 -8.12 -27.62 -10.45
N SER A 25 -7.05 -28.32 -10.83
CA SER A 25 -6.83 -28.84 -12.19
C SER A 25 -7.97 -29.72 -12.75
N ASP A 26 -8.76 -30.34 -11.88
CA ASP A 26 -9.93 -31.14 -12.28
C ASP A 26 -11.10 -30.30 -12.81
N ALA A 27 -11.18 -29.03 -12.40
CA ALA A 27 -12.32 -28.14 -12.68
C ALA A 27 -11.92 -26.82 -13.32
N LEU A 28 -10.62 -26.51 -13.39
CA LEU A 28 -10.05 -25.25 -13.90
C LEU A 28 -8.92 -25.53 -14.87
N GLU A 29 -8.99 -24.93 -16.05
CA GLU A 29 -7.89 -24.85 -17.02
C GLU A 29 -7.24 -23.47 -16.91
N ALA A 30 -6.11 -23.37 -16.18
CA ALA A 30 -5.41 -22.12 -15.96
C ALA A 30 -4.34 -21.89 -17.03
N HIS A 31 -4.42 -20.76 -17.72
CA HIS A 31 -3.43 -20.30 -18.66
C HIS A 31 -2.68 -19.10 -18.10
N TRP A 32 -1.35 -19.20 -18.00
CA TRP A 32 -0.49 -18.21 -17.38
C TRP A 32 0.27 -17.41 -18.44
N VAL A 33 0.04 -16.10 -18.46
CA VAL A 33 0.79 -15.14 -19.28
C VAL A 33 1.40 -14.11 -18.35
N GLN A 34 2.71 -14.17 -18.19
CA GLN A 34 3.41 -13.33 -17.22
C GLN A 34 4.70 -12.79 -17.83
N THR A 35 4.97 -11.50 -17.62
CA THR A 35 6.23 -10.85 -17.97
C THR A 35 6.79 -10.09 -16.76
N ALA A 36 8.11 -9.85 -16.77
CA ALA A 36 8.78 -9.02 -15.77
C ALA A 36 9.05 -7.60 -16.27
N ASP A 37 8.91 -7.36 -17.56
CA ASP A 37 9.51 -6.21 -18.25
C ASP A 37 8.51 -5.08 -18.58
N GLY A 38 7.21 -5.31 -18.40
CA GLY A 38 6.20 -4.28 -18.66
C GLY A 38 5.87 -4.06 -20.14
N GLY A 39 5.76 -5.14 -20.92
CA GLY A 39 5.49 -5.05 -22.35
C GLY A 39 4.27 -5.85 -22.82
N LEU A 40 3.39 -6.23 -21.90
CA LEU A 40 2.27 -7.10 -22.20
C LEU A 40 1.10 -6.27 -22.74
N ASP A 41 0.65 -6.58 -23.98
CA ASP A 41 -0.60 -6.04 -24.52
C ASP A 41 -1.79 -6.91 -24.06
N PRO A 42 -2.60 -6.46 -23.12
CA PRO A 42 -3.73 -7.24 -22.65
C PRO A 42 -4.75 -7.51 -23.76
N ALA A 43 -4.94 -6.59 -24.70
CA ALA A 43 -5.90 -6.75 -25.78
C ALA A 43 -5.50 -7.88 -26.72
N GLU A 44 -4.21 -8.07 -26.99
CA GLU A 44 -3.73 -9.18 -27.78
C GLU A 44 -4.01 -10.54 -27.11
N GLU A 45 -3.73 -10.64 -25.81
CA GLU A 45 -3.97 -11.87 -25.04
C GLU A 45 -5.46 -12.18 -24.92
N PHE A 46 -6.31 -11.17 -24.78
CA PHE A 46 -7.77 -11.35 -24.72
C PHE A 46 -8.34 -11.83 -26.06
N ARG A 47 -7.87 -11.29 -27.20
CA ARG A 47 -8.27 -11.77 -28.54
C ARG A 47 -7.86 -13.22 -28.79
N ARG A 48 -6.73 -13.66 -28.23
CA ARG A 48 -6.26 -15.05 -28.35
C ARG A 48 -7.13 -16.04 -27.51
N ARG A 49 -7.80 -15.53 -26.46
CA ARG A 49 -8.56 -16.36 -25.48
C ARG A 49 -9.93 -15.76 -25.14
N PRO A 50 -10.80 -15.58 -26.16
CA PRO A 50 -12.10 -14.93 -25.97
C PRO A 50 -13.06 -15.73 -25.07
N ASP A 51 -12.78 -17.01 -24.85
CA ASP A 51 -13.55 -17.94 -24.03
C ASP A 51 -13.06 -18.01 -22.57
N THR A 52 -12.28 -17.02 -22.14
CA THR A 52 -11.88 -16.85 -20.74
C THR A 52 -13.10 -16.49 -19.87
N ARG A 53 -13.37 -17.30 -18.84
CA ARG A 53 -14.45 -17.07 -17.86
C ARG A 53 -13.93 -16.44 -16.57
N VAL A 54 -12.68 -16.70 -16.19
CA VAL A 54 -12.01 -16.12 -15.01
C VAL A 54 -10.76 -15.41 -15.43
N LEU A 55 -10.62 -14.14 -15.05
CA LEU A 55 -9.41 -13.35 -15.27
C LEU A 55 -8.78 -12.99 -13.93
N VAL A 56 -7.53 -13.40 -13.71
CA VAL A 56 -6.72 -13.00 -12.54
C VAL A 56 -5.64 -12.04 -13.00
N THR A 57 -5.55 -10.86 -12.40
CA THR A 57 -4.59 -9.84 -12.87
C THR A 57 -4.12 -8.88 -11.80
N THR A 58 -2.99 -8.19 -12.08
CA THR A 58 -2.38 -7.14 -11.26
C THR A 58 -2.14 -5.90 -12.13
N TYR A 59 -2.88 -4.81 -11.89
CA TYR A 59 -2.74 -3.52 -12.60
C TYR A 59 -2.88 -3.55 -14.12
N THR A 60 -3.50 -4.59 -14.69
CA THR A 60 -3.82 -4.62 -16.13
C THR A 60 -4.98 -3.66 -16.41
N ASP A 61 -4.88 -2.85 -17.46
CA ASP A 61 -5.98 -1.99 -17.90
C ASP A 61 -7.19 -2.85 -18.33
N LEU A 62 -8.23 -2.79 -17.53
CA LEU A 62 -9.52 -3.46 -17.73
C LEU A 62 -10.63 -2.42 -17.99
N GLY A 63 -10.35 -1.42 -18.81
CA GLY A 63 -11.38 -0.55 -19.36
C GLY A 63 -12.37 -1.34 -20.25
N ALA A 64 -13.58 -0.80 -20.46
CA ALA A 64 -14.65 -1.45 -21.23
C ALA A 64 -14.20 -1.96 -22.61
N GLN A 65 -13.30 -1.24 -23.28
CA GLN A 65 -12.73 -1.63 -24.59
C GLN A 65 -11.99 -2.97 -24.53
N ASN A 66 -11.24 -3.23 -23.46
CA ASN A 66 -10.50 -4.47 -23.25
C ASN A 66 -11.41 -5.60 -22.77
N LEU A 67 -12.32 -5.31 -21.83
CA LEU A 67 -13.27 -6.29 -21.30
C LEU A 67 -14.23 -6.84 -22.37
N ARG A 68 -14.60 -6.06 -23.38
CA ARG A 68 -15.41 -6.51 -24.52
C ARG A 68 -14.78 -7.64 -25.33
N LEU A 69 -13.46 -7.82 -25.27
CA LEU A 69 -12.74 -8.90 -25.94
C LEU A 69 -12.91 -10.25 -25.23
N LEU A 70 -13.50 -10.27 -24.04
CA LEU A 70 -13.78 -11.46 -23.24
C LEU A 70 -15.30 -11.64 -23.05
N PRO A 71 -16.04 -12.06 -24.10
CA PRO A 71 -17.50 -12.13 -24.04
C PRO A 71 -18.05 -13.17 -23.02
N GLU A 72 -17.24 -14.18 -22.67
CA GLU A 72 -17.59 -15.21 -21.69
C GLU A 72 -17.11 -14.92 -20.26
N LEU A 73 -16.54 -13.72 -20.01
CA LEU A 73 -16.00 -13.36 -18.69
C LEU A 73 -17.12 -13.30 -17.64
N GLU A 74 -16.91 -14.00 -16.54
CA GLU A 74 -17.82 -14.05 -15.38
C GLU A 74 -17.19 -13.54 -14.09
N LEU A 75 -15.84 -13.65 -13.97
CA LEU A 75 -15.12 -13.24 -12.78
C LEU A 75 -13.80 -12.52 -13.13
N VAL A 76 -13.59 -11.36 -12.53
CA VAL A 76 -12.29 -10.69 -12.44
C VAL A 76 -11.78 -10.81 -11.01
N VAL A 77 -10.57 -11.31 -10.83
CA VAL A 77 -9.85 -11.33 -9.55
C VAL A 77 -8.66 -10.38 -9.61
N ALA A 78 -8.82 -9.21 -9.04
CA ALA A 78 -7.73 -8.26 -8.85
C ALA A 78 -6.83 -8.71 -7.70
N THR A 79 -5.54 -8.97 -7.98
CA THR A 79 -4.59 -9.37 -6.93
C THR A 79 -4.08 -8.19 -6.10
N THR A 80 -4.77 -7.06 -6.17
CA THR A 80 -4.52 -5.80 -5.47
C THR A 80 -5.71 -5.41 -4.60
N THR A 81 -5.50 -4.52 -3.65
CA THR A 81 -6.62 -3.92 -2.90
C THR A 81 -7.35 -2.86 -3.74
N ALA A 82 -6.60 -2.06 -4.46
CA ALA A 82 -7.09 -1.02 -5.35
C ALA A 82 -7.51 -1.63 -6.71
N VAL A 83 -8.58 -1.12 -7.31
CA VAL A 83 -9.20 -1.64 -8.54
C VAL A 83 -9.54 -0.54 -9.55
N GLU A 84 -8.92 0.62 -9.45
CA GLU A 84 -9.19 1.79 -10.32
C GLU A 84 -8.91 1.51 -11.80
N TYR A 85 -8.15 0.46 -12.11
CA TYR A 85 -7.86 -0.01 -13.46
C TYR A 85 -8.95 -0.93 -14.04
N VAL A 86 -10.02 -1.20 -13.27
CA VAL A 86 -11.16 -2.03 -13.68
C VAL A 86 -12.39 -1.15 -13.88
N ASP A 87 -13.02 -1.23 -15.04
CA ASP A 87 -14.32 -0.61 -15.28
C ASP A 87 -15.42 -1.38 -14.55
N LEU A 88 -15.68 -0.94 -13.31
CA LEU A 88 -16.66 -1.59 -12.43
C LEU A 88 -18.11 -1.40 -12.93
N GLU A 89 -18.40 -0.31 -13.65
CA GLU A 89 -19.73 -0.06 -14.21
C GLU A 89 -20.03 -1.05 -15.33
N TYR A 90 -19.10 -1.19 -16.27
CA TYR A 90 -19.18 -2.20 -17.32
C TYR A 90 -19.33 -3.62 -16.75
N CYS A 91 -18.53 -3.98 -15.73
CA CYS A 91 -18.63 -5.28 -15.07
C CYS A 91 -20.02 -5.50 -14.47
N ARG A 92 -20.59 -4.49 -13.81
CA ARG A 92 -21.94 -4.56 -13.21
C ARG A 92 -23.02 -4.76 -14.26
N GLU A 93 -22.97 -4.01 -15.35
CA GLU A 93 -23.94 -4.11 -16.46
C GLU A 93 -23.92 -5.49 -17.15
N ARG A 94 -22.73 -6.10 -17.21
CA ARG A 94 -22.52 -7.40 -17.84
C ARG A 94 -22.70 -8.59 -16.88
N GLY A 95 -22.93 -8.35 -15.60
CA GLY A 95 -23.01 -9.40 -14.58
C GLY A 95 -21.66 -10.06 -14.27
N VAL A 96 -20.54 -9.40 -14.59
CA VAL A 96 -19.18 -9.88 -14.26
C VAL A 96 -18.88 -9.55 -12.81
N ALA A 97 -18.63 -10.57 -12.00
CA ALA A 97 -18.21 -10.38 -10.62
C ALA A 97 -16.76 -9.83 -10.55
N VAL A 98 -16.49 -8.95 -9.63
CA VAL A 98 -15.14 -8.43 -9.38
C VAL A 98 -14.78 -8.66 -7.92
N CYS A 99 -13.67 -9.38 -7.68
CA CYS A 99 -13.09 -9.58 -6.36
C CYS A 99 -11.73 -8.89 -6.27
N ASN A 100 -11.42 -8.33 -5.09
CA ASN A 100 -10.08 -7.81 -4.81
C ASN A 100 -9.38 -8.61 -3.71
N THR A 101 -8.14 -8.24 -3.39
CA THR A 101 -7.38 -8.85 -2.30
C THR A 101 -7.27 -7.91 -1.09
N ALA A 102 -8.41 -7.47 -0.54
CA ALA A 102 -8.39 -6.57 0.61
C ALA A 102 -7.75 -7.21 1.86
N GLY A 103 -7.06 -6.40 2.66
CA GLY A 103 -6.61 -6.77 4.01
C GLY A 103 -5.27 -7.53 4.11
N TYR A 104 -4.68 -7.99 3.02
CA TYR A 104 -3.45 -8.80 3.06
C TYR A 104 -2.19 -8.02 3.47
N THR A 105 -2.16 -6.72 3.25
CA THR A 105 -0.98 -5.86 3.44
C THR A 105 -0.79 -5.35 4.87
N GLY A 106 -1.86 -5.34 5.68
CA GLY A 106 -1.94 -4.53 6.89
C GLY A 106 -0.81 -4.73 7.89
N ALA A 107 -0.31 -5.96 8.10
CA ALA A 107 0.80 -6.21 9.01
C ALA A 107 2.12 -5.67 8.44
N ALA A 108 2.46 -6.08 7.21
CA ALA A 108 3.72 -5.67 6.57
C ALA A 108 3.84 -4.14 6.45
N VAL A 109 2.76 -3.47 6.04
CA VAL A 109 2.77 -2.00 5.88
C VAL A 109 2.89 -1.28 7.22
N ALA A 110 2.24 -1.77 8.28
CA ALA A 110 2.38 -1.18 9.61
C ALA A 110 3.80 -1.37 10.18
N GLU A 111 4.40 -2.54 10.00
CA GLU A 111 5.77 -2.82 10.40
C GLU A 111 6.76 -1.92 9.65
N HIS A 112 6.57 -1.76 8.34
CA HIS A 112 7.42 -0.89 7.52
C HIS A 112 7.32 0.59 7.95
N ALA A 113 6.11 1.08 8.25
CA ALA A 113 5.92 2.43 8.77
C ALA A 113 6.69 2.66 10.09
N VAL A 114 6.64 1.70 11.01
CA VAL A 114 7.41 1.76 12.26
C VAL A 114 8.91 1.66 11.99
N ALA A 115 9.34 0.84 11.04
CA ALA A 115 10.75 0.75 10.63
C ALA A 115 11.26 2.08 10.07
N LEU A 116 10.49 2.77 9.21
CA LEU A 116 10.82 4.10 8.70
C LEU A 116 10.93 5.12 9.83
N MET A 117 9.99 5.12 10.78
CA MET A 117 10.07 5.98 11.98
C MET A 117 11.38 5.74 12.74
N MET A 118 11.72 4.48 13.01
CA MET A 118 12.95 4.12 13.73
C MET A 118 14.19 4.51 12.96
N ALA A 119 14.22 4.29 11.65
CA ALA A 119 15.34 4.65 10.79
C ALA A 119 15.65 6.14 10.83
N VAL A 120 14.61 6.98 10.80
CA VAL A 120 14.73 8.45 10.90
C VAL A 120 15.10 8.87 12.32
N ALA A 121 14.36 8.40 13.33
CA ALA A 121 14.56 8.79 14.73
C ALA A 121 15.98 8.45 15.23
N LYS A 122 16.49 7.27 14.84
CA LYS A 122 17.82 6.79 15.24
C LYS A 122 18.94 7.15 14.26
N ARG A 123 18.62 7.88 13.16
CA ARG A 123 19.60 8.24 12.13
C ARG A 123 20.32 7.05 11.50
N VAL A 124 19.64 5.91 11.38
CA VAL A 124 20.28 4.64 10.97
C VAL A 124 20.91 4.74 9.58
N VAL A 125 20.19 5.34 8.61
CA VAL A 125 20.68 5.43 7.22
C VAL A 125 21.90 6.35 7.08
N PRO A 126 21.89 7.62 7.53
CA PRO A 126 23.06 8.48 7.40
C PRO A 126 24.27 7.97 8.20
N VAL A 127 24.07 7.46 9.41
CA VAL A 127 25.15 6.82 10.20
C VAL A 127 25.72 5.62 9.47
N HIS A 128 24.91 4.73 8.93
CA HIS A 128 25.35 3.59 8.13
C HIS A 128 26.20 4.04 6.93
N THR A 129 25.74 5.05 6.21
CA THR A 129 26.45 5.58 5.04
C THR A 129 27.84 6.14 5.42
N ARG A 130 27.92 6.90 6.51
CA ARG A 130 29.18 7.46 7.02
C ARG A 130 30.16 6.37 7.48
N VAL A 131 29.67 5.40 8.25
CA VAL A 131 30.50 4.27 8.70
C VAL A 131 31.08 3.47 7.51
N ARG A 132 30.26 3.24 6.48
CA ARG A 132 30.73 2.57 5.25
C ARG A 132 31.78 3.37 4.48
N SER A 133 31.77 4.69 4.58
CA SER A 133 32.80 5.56 3.99
C SER A 133 34.04 5.76 4.89
N GLY A 134 34.11 5.08 6.05
CA GLY A 134 35.25 5.09 6.95
C GLY A 134 35.13 6.06 8.13
N ASP A 135 34.04 6.82 8.25
CA ASP A 135 33.79 7.70 9.40
C ASP A 135 33.13 6.94 10.54
N LEU A 136 33.93 6.34 11.40
CA LEU A 136 33.46 5.54 12.53
C LEU A 136 32.94 6.38 13.72
N LEU A 137 33.30 7.64 13.79
CA LEU A 137 32.91 8.50 14.91
C LEU A 137 31.55 9.14 14.71
N CYS A 138 31.12 9.31 13.45
CA CYS A 138 29.83 9.91 13.09
C CYS A 138 29.57 11.22 13.88
N ALA A 139 30.60 12.06 14.06
CA ALA A 139 30.50 13.27 14.87
C ALA A 139 29.34 14.17 14.38
N GLY A 140 28.56 14.70 15.33
CA GLY A 140 27.39 15.53 15.04
C GLY A 140 26.07 14.74 14.79
N GLU A 141 26.13 13.44 14.62
CA GLU A 141 24.91 12.62 14.53
C GLU A 141 24.33 12.32 15.91
N GLN A 142 23.06 12.65 16.09
CA GLN A 142 22.35 12.39 17.34
C GLN A 142 20.97 11.78 17.05
N GLY A 143 20.74 10.58 17.57
CA GLY A 143 19.42 9.93 17.59
C GLY A 143 18.48 10.58 18.62
N MET A 144 17.20 10.20 18.61
CA MET A 144 16.22 10.52 19.64
C MET A 144 15.62 9.25 20.24
N GLU A 145 15.21 9.31 21.50
CA GLU A 145 14.38 8.29 22.12
C GLU A 145 12.90 8.57 21.81
N LEU A 146 12.14 7.50 21.65
CA LEU A 146 10.70 7.58 21.31
C LEU A 146 9.83 7.26 22.54
N ALA A 147 10.34 6.50 23.50
CA ALA A 147 9.62 6.17 24.73
C ALA A 147 9.25 7.45 25.50
N GLY A 148 8.01 7.49 25.98
CA GLY A 148 7.44 8.68 26.62
C GLY A 148 6.93 9.76 25.66
N GLY A 149 7.23 9.64 24.35
CA GLY A 149 6.70 10.53 23.31
C GLY A 149 5.29 10.19 22.87
N THR A 150 4.74 11.02 21.97
CA THR A 150 3.40 10.86 21.40
C THR A 150 3.47 10.53 19.92
N ALA A 151 2.77 9.48 19.49
CA ALA A 151 2.55 9.13 18.10
C ALA A 151 1.17 9.59 17.63
N GLY A 152 1.12 10.40 16.58
CA GLY A 152 -0.10 10.85 15.92
C GLY A 152 -0.39 10.00 14.69
N ILE A 153 -1.56 9.38 14.61
CA ILE A 153 -1.96 8.55 13.48
C ILE A 153 -3.07 9.27 12.69
N VAL A 154 -2.77 9.73 11.50
CA VAL A 154 -3.73 10.34 10.59
C VAL A 154 -4.33 9.23 9.72
N GLY A 155 -5.59 8.85 10.03
CA GLY A 155 -6.27 7.72 9.41
C GLY A 155 -6.22 6.44 10.23
N MET A 156 -7.10 6.29 11.21
CA MET A 156 -7.22 5.11 12.07
C MET A 156 -7.99 3.97 11.38
N GLY A 157 -7.49 3.53 10.20
CA GLY A 157 -7.93 2.33 9.50
C GLY A 157 -7.27 1.05 10.04
N GLY A 158 -7.32 -0.03 9.27
CA GLY A 158 -6.69 -1.31 9.67
C GLY A 158 -5.16 -1.21 9.83
N ILE A 159 -4.49 -0.38 9.02
CA ILE A 159 -3.04 -0.14 9.12
C ILE A 159 -2.75 0.78 10.31
N GLY A 160 -3.47 1.93 10.41
CA GLY A 160 -3.28 2.88 11.51
C GLY A 160 -3.46 2.25 12.89
N ALA A 161 -4.46 1.38 13.06
CA ALA A 161 -4.68 0.65 14.30
C ALA A 161 -3.52 -0.30 14.66
N ARG A 162 -2.88 -0.91 13.66
CA ARG A 162 -1.68 -1.74 13.88
C ARG A 162 -0.47 -0.88 14.25
N VAL A 163 -0.26 0.26 13.57
CA VAL A 163 0.77 1.24 13.93
C VAL A 163 0.57 1.71 15.37
N ALA A 164 -0.65 2.12 15.75
CA ALA A 164 -0.95 2.58 17.11
C ALA A 164 -0.59 1.53 18.17
N ARG A 165 -0.90 0.25 17.92
CA ARG A 165 -0.53 -0.84 18.83
C ARG A 165 0.99 -1.02 18.93
N MET A 166 1.72 -0.93 17.80
CA MET A 166 3.18 -1.11 17.76
C MET A 166 3.91 0.04 18.49
N VAL A 167 3.53 1.29 18.25
CA VAL A 167 4.17 2.44 18.89
C VAL A 167 3.92 2.48 20.39
N ARG A 168 2.75 2.00 20.86
CA ARG A 168 2.48 1.81 22.28
C ARG A 168 3.40 0.74 22.89
N GLY A 169 3.70 -0.33 22.15
CA GLY A 169 4.69 -1.33 22.55
C GLY A 169 6.11 -0.77 22.65
N LEU A 170 6.40 0.36 22.01
CA LEU A 170 7.66 1.11 22.15
C LEU A 170 7.61 2.16 23.28
N GLY A 171 6.54 2.19 24.07
CA GLY A 171 6.37 3.13 25.19
C GLY A 171 5.86 4.51 24.80
N MET A 172 5.32 4.70 23.57
CA MET A 172 4.70 5.96 23.16
C MET A 172 3.22 6.03 23.54
N ALA A 173 2.72 7.23 23.82
CA ALA A 173 1.28 7.49 23.77
C ALA A 173 0.79 7.55 22.33
N ALA A 174 -0.49 7.23 22.06
CA ALA A 174 -1.08 7.32 20.73
C ALA A 174 -2.30 8.25 20.73
N VAL A 175 -2.32 9.16 19.75
CA VAL A 175 -3.50 9.97 19.38
C VAL A 175 -3.82 9.74 17.90
N HIS A 176 -5.06 9.99 17.48
CA HIS A 176 -5.41 9.82 16.07
C HIS A 176 -6.40 10.88 15.58
N ALA A 177 -6.37 11.14 14.28
CA ALA A 177 -7.32 11.99 13.58
C ALA A 177 -8.02 11.24 12.46
N ASN A 178 -9.35 11.38 12.38
CA ASN A 178 -10.21 10.81 11.35
C ASN A 178 -11.31 11.78 10.95
N ARG A 179 -11.80 11.71 9.71
CA ARG A 179 -12.98 12.51 9.27
C ARG A 179 -14.25 12.18 10.06
N SER A 180 -14.44 10.91 10.39
CA SER A 180 -15.59 10.45 11.19
C SER A 180 -15.13 9.96 12.55
N PRO A 181 -15.98 10.05 13.57
CA PRO A 181 -15.68 9.51 14.89
C PRO A 181 -15.29 8.03 14.80
N ARG A 182 -14.15 7.69 15.39
CA ARG A 182 -13.67 6.32 15.44
C ARG A 182 -13.04 6.01 16.78
N ARG A 183 -13.54 4.97 17.44
CA ARG A 183 -12.91 4.45 18.66
C ARG A 183 -11.76 3.54 18.28
N ALA A 184 -10.61 3.71 18.94
CA ALA A 184 -9.46 2.83 18.81
C ALA A 184 -8.88 2.57 20.20
N GLU A 185 -8.60 1.31 20.49
CA GLU A 185 -8.07 0.90 21.78
C GLU A 185 -6.71 1.56 22.05
N GLY A 186 -6.63 2.25 23.19
CA GLY A 186 -5.41 2.93 23.65
C GLY A 186 -4.95 4.10 22.76
N SER A 187 -5.89 4.72 22.05
CA SER A 187 -5.64 5.95 21.28
C SER A 187 -6.83 6.89 21.41
N VAL A 188 -6.57 8.17 21.61
CA VAL A 188 -7.59 9.22 21.72
C VAL A 188 -7.73 9.93 20.39
N GLN A 189 -9.00 10.14 19.94
CA GLN A 189 -9.26 10.95 18.75
C GLN A 189 -9.17 12.43 19.11
N VAL A 190 -8.42 13.18 18.31
CA VAL A 190 -8.26 14.64 18.39
C VAL A 190 -8.41 15.25 17.01
N GLU A 191 -8.48 16.58 16.93
CA GLU A 191 -8.46 17.29 15.64
C GLU A 191 -7.07 17.18 14.98
N LEU A 192 -7.03 17.24 13.64
CA LEU A 192 -5.79 17.01 12.88
C LEU A 192 -4.69 17.99 13.27
N ASP A 193 -5.01 19.28 13.40
CA ASP A 193 -4.01 20.31 13.69
C ASP A 193 -3.48 20.17 15.13
N GLU A 194 -4.33 19.75 16.07
CA GLU A 194 -3.90 19.40 17.43
C GLU A 194 -2.96 18.18 17.41
N LEU A 195 -3.33 17.12 16.66
CA LEU A 195 -2.50 15.93 16.51
C LEU A 195 -1.11 16.31 16.03
N LEU A 196 -1.01 17.15 15.00
CA LEU A 196 0.28 17.61 14.44
C LEU A 196 1.13 18.34 15.48
N ALA A 197 0.51 19.20 16.30
CA ALA A 197 1.20 20.00 17.29
C ALA A 197 1.73 19.19 18.48
N VAL A 198 1.02 18.13 18.89
CA VAL A 198 1.40 17.37 20.09
C VAL A 198 2.31 16.17 19.80
N SER A 199 2.43 15.74 18.53
CA SER A 199 3.09 14.49 18.17
C SER A 199 4.61 14.62 17.98
N ASP A 200 5.33 13.62 18.47
CA ASP A 200 6.77 13.44 18.25
C ASP A 200 7.04 12.55 17.01
N ALA A 201 6.06 11.72 16.63
CA ALA A 201 6.03 11.00 15.37
C ALA A 201 4.63 11.08 14.76
N VAL A 202 4.50 11.46 13.49
CA VAL A 202 3.23 11.53 12.76
C VAL A 202 3.22 10.49 11.66
N PHE A 203 2.17 9.68 11.61
CA PHE A 203 1.96 8.64 10.60
C PHE A 203 0.78 9.00 9.70
N LEU A 204 1.02 9.07 8.38
CA LEU A 204 -0.03 9.18 7.38
C LEU A 204 -0.39 7.79 6.86
N THR A 205 -1.62 7.35 7.14
CA THR A 205 -2.15 6.04 6.75
C THR A 205 -3.51 6.18 6.05
N LEU A 206 -3.61 7.19 5.17
CA LEU A 206 -4.81 7.61 4.45
C LEU A 206 -4.83 7.08 3.01
N PRO A 207 -6.00 6.81 2.45
CA PRO A 207 -6.17 6.75 1.00
C PRO A 207 -6.06 8.16 0.40
N LEU A 208 -5.82 8.23 -0.91
CA LEU A 208 -5.93 9.47 -1.68
C LEU A 208 -7.38 9.68 -2.11
N ASP A 209 -7.92 10.85 -1.80
CA ASP A 209 -9.18 11.35 -2.31
C ASP A 209 -9.13 12.89 -2.40
N THR A 210 -10.21 13.52 -2.82
CA THR A 210 -10.27 14.99 -2.94
C THR A 210 -10.02 15.72 -1.62
N ALA A 211 -10.34 15.12 -0.47
CA ALA A 211 -10.15 15.72 0.84
C ALA A 211 -8.74 15.48 1.41
N THR A 212 -8.03 14.47 0.91
CA THR A 212 -6.69 14.10 1.39
C THR A 212 -5.57 14.56 0.46
N HIS A 213 -5.91 14.98 -0.77
CA HIS A 213 -4.95 15.59 -1.69
C HIS A 213 -4.38 16.89 -1.10
N GLY A 214 -3.05 16.98 -1.00
CA GLY A 214 -2.35 18.13 -0.42
C GLY A 214 -2.67 18.39 1.05
N LEU A 215 -3.18 17.37 1.76
CA LEU A 215 -3.60 17.49 3.17
C LEU A 215 -2.49 18.07 4.05
N LEU A 216 -1.25 17.67 3.80
CA LEU A 216 -0.08 18.10 4.56
C LEU A 216 0.74 19.11 3.74
N GLY A 217 0.24 20.32 3.64
CA GLY A 217 0.93 21.46 3.04
C GLY A 217 1.76 22.26 4.05
N ALA A 218 2.35 23.37 3.60
CA ALA A 218 3.29 24.18 4.39
C ALA A 218 2.71 24.63 5.75
N ALA A 219 1.45 25.05 5.80
CA ALA A 219 0.80 25.51 7.04
C ALA A 219 0.71 24.39 8.09
N ARG A 220 0.33 23.18 7.70
CA ARG A 220 0.23 22.03 8.59
C ARG A 220 1.58 21.46 8.98
N LEU A 221 2.55 21.43 8.05
CA LEU A 221 3.92 21.05 8.38
C LEU A 221 4.53 22.00 9.42
N ALA A 222 4.16 23.28 9.41
CA ALA A 222 4.62 24.26 10.40
C ALA A 222 4.02 24.07 11.81
N LEU A 223 2.92 23.32 11.94
CA LEU A 223 2.35 22.96 13.25
C LEU A 223 3.15 21.85 13.94
N MET A 224 3.91 21.05 13.20
CA MET A 224 4.66 19.93 13.76
C MET A 224 5.83 20.43 14.60
N LYS A 225 6.19 19.67 15.64
CA LYS A 225 7.39 19.97 16.45
C LYS A 225 8.64 19.91 15.57
N PRO A 226 9.65 20.77 15.79
CA PRO A 226 10.93 20.69 15.08
C PRO A 226 11.65 19.34 15.29
N SER A 227 11.41 18.69 16.42
CA SER A 227 11.93 17.36 16.74
C SER A 227 11.10 16.22 16.14
N ALA A 228 9.96 16.49 15.52
CA ALA A 228 9.04 15.46 15.05
C ALA A 228 9.57 14.70 13.83
N VAL A 229 9.19 13.43 13.75
CA VAL A 229 9.39 12.54 12.59
C VAL A 229 8.07 12.40 11.84
N LEU A 230 8.09 12.69 10.53
CA LEU A 230 6.96 12.40 9.65
C LEU A 230 7.16 11.03 8.97
N VAL A 231 6.14 10.18 9.01
CA VAL A 231 6.12 8.90 8.28
C VAL A 231 4.91 8.84 7.37
N SER A 232 5.10 8.50 6.10
CA SER A 232 4.00 8.28 5.17
C SER A 232 4.11 6.95 4.45
N ILE A 233 3.00 6.20 4.48
CA ILE A 233 2.73 5.04 3.63
C ILE A 233 1.47 5.30 2.77
N SER A 234 1.04 6.55 2.73
CA SER A 234 -0.03 7.07 1.88
C SER A 234 0.51 7.45 0.50
N PRO A 235 -0.35 7.60 -0.53
CA PRO A 235 0.05 8.17 -1.82
C PRO A 235 0.76 9.52 -1.67
N ASN A 236 1.72 9.79 -2.56
CA ASN A 236 2.60 10.97 -2.46
C ASN A 236 1.85 12.30 -2.44
N GLU A 237 0.71 12.35 -3.15
CA GLU A 237 -0.13 13.53 -3.32
C GLU A 237 -0.84 13.97 -2.03
N VAL A 238 -0.78 13.17 -0.97
CA VAL A 238 -1.26 13.57 0.37
C VAL A 238 -0.36 14.64 0.98
N ILE A 239 0.91 14.71 0.57
CA ILE A 239 1.91 15.66 1.05
C ILE A 239 2.29 16.62 -0.09
N ASP A 240 2.36 17.91 0.21
CA ASP A 240 3.05 18.85 -0.66
C ASP A 240 4.57 18.60 -0.57
N SER A 241 5.13 18.00 -1.63
CA SER A 241 6.52 17.61 -1.68
C SER A 241 7.50 18.80 -1.63
N GLY A 242 7.10 19.95 -2.20
CA GLY A 242 7.87 21.18 -2.13
C GLY A 242 7.93 21.71 -0.70
N ALA A 243 6.79 21.81 -0.04
CA ALA A 243 6.69 22.25 1.34
C ALA A 243 7.45 21.33 2.31
N LEU A 244 7.37 20.01 2.12
CA LEU A 244 8.14 19.06 2.93
C LEU A 244 9.65 19.20 2.69
N THR A 245 10.07 19.33 1.45
CA THR A 245 11.49 19.55 1.10
C THR A 245 12.05 20.79 1.80
N GLU A 246 11.31 21.91 1.75
CA GLU A 246 11.70 23.16 2.43
C GLU A 246 11.74 23.00 3.96
N ALA A 247 10.77 22.31 4.56
CA ALA A 247 10.74 22.06 5.99
C ALA A 247 11.95 21.22 6.45
N LEU A 248 12.32 20.19 5.68
CA LEU A 248 13.46 19.33 5.96
C LEU A 248 14.80 20.05 5.81
N ARG A 249 14.96 20.84 4.74
CA ARG A 249 16.19 21.65 4.50
C ARG A 249 16.40 22.69 5.57
N ALA A 250 15.33 23.34 6.00
CA ALA A 250 15.38 24.37 7.03
C ALA A 250 15.48 23.82 8.46
N GLY A 251 15.55 22.47 8.64
CA GLY A 251 15.58 21.85 9.97
C GLY A 251 14.30 22.06 10.79
N ARG A 252 13.19 22.41 10.14
CA ARG A 252 11.88 22.59 10.79
C ARG A 252 11.19 21.27 11.14
N LEU A 253 11.72 20.17 10.65
CA LEU A 253 11.40 18.81 11.04
C LEU A 253 12.70 18.04 11.24
N ARG A 254 12.71 17.13 12.19
CA ARG A 254 13.82 16.20 12.39
C ARG A 254 14.12 15.40 11.14
N GLY A 255 13.07 14.88 10.51
CA GLY A 255 13.18 14.11 9.28
C GLY A 255 11.88 13.47 8.88
N ALA A 256 11.91 12.81 7.71
CA ALA A 256 10.78 12.07 7.18
C ALA A 256 11.18 10.68 6.69
N GLY A 257 10.26 9.70 6.83
CA GLY A 257 10.37 8.36 6.27
C GLY A 257 9.16 8.08 5.37
N LEU A 258 9.38 7.87 4.07
CA LEU A 258 8.29 7.77 3.09
C LEU A 258 8.41 6.48 2.27
N ASP A 259 7.31 5.74 2.15
CA ASP A 259 7.20 4.65 1.15
C ASP A 259 6.46 5.21 -0.07
N LEU A 260 7.22 5.65 -1.07
CA LEU A 260 6.71 6.38 -2.23
C LEU A 260 5.79 5.50 -3.06
N VAL A 261 4.64 6.05 -3.44
CA VAL A 261 3.66 5.44 -4.33
C VAL A 261 3.52 6.31 -5.58
N GLY A 262 4.27 5.99 -6.64
CA GLY A 262 4.28 6.78 -7.87
C GLY A 262 5.44 6.36 -8.78
N GLU A 263 5.51 6.98 -9.96
CA GLU A 263 6.53 6.65 -10.96
C GLU A 263 7.82 7.47 -10.79
N ARG A 264 7.77 8.56 -10.03
CA ARG A 264 8.92 9.48 -9.86
C ARG A 264 9.13 9.82 -8.39
N ASN A 265 10.38 9.95 -8.01
CA ASN A 265 10.76 10.53 -6.73
C ASN A 265 10.72 12.06 -6.84
N PRO A 266 9.81 12.77 -6.14
CA PRO A 266 9.75 14.22 -6.17
C PRO A 266 10.77 14.90 -5.24
N TYR A 267 11.52 14.14 -4.45
CA TYR A 267 12.39 14.67 -3.40
C TYR A 267 13.85 14.65 -3.82
N PRO A 268 14.62 15.70 -3.51
CA PRO A 268 16.08 15.69 -3.66
C PRO A 268 16.73 14.81 -2.59
N PRO A 269 18.00 14.43 -2.76
CA PRO A 269 18.77 13.78 -1.71
C PRO A 269 18.88 14.67 -0.45
N LEU A 270 18.43 14.16 0.69
CA LEU A 270 18.49 14.80 2.01
C LEU A 270 18.85 13.76 3.07
N ASP A 271 19.79 14.08 3.98
CA ASP A 271 20.26 13.16 5.04
C ASP A 271 19.19 12.85 6.09
N ASN A 272 18.17 13.71 6.20
CA ASN A 272 17.03 13.52 7.10
C ASN A 272 15.76 12.98 6.40
N LEU A 273 15.92 12.42 5.18
CA LEU A 273 14.85 11.80 4.42
C LEU A 273 15.20 10.35 4.10
N VAL A 274 14.40 9.41 4.59
CA VAL A 274 14.52 7.97 4.30
C VAL A 274 13.40 7.58 3.33
N LEU A 275 13.77 7.00 2.21
CA LEU A 275 12.84 6.63 1.14
C LEU A 275 12.85 5.13 0.87
N SER A 276 11.68 4.58 0.66
CA SER A 276 11.44 3.32 -0.05
C SER A 276 10.40 3.56 -1.14
N SER A 277 10.17 2.60 -2.03
CA SER A 277 9.20 2.75 -3.11
C SER A 277 8.38 1.47 -3.26
N ARG A 278 7.09 1.54 -2.92
CA ARG A 278 6.13 0.42 -2.92
C ARG A 278 6.65 -0.82 -2.19
N PHE A 279 7.54 -0.61 -1.21
CA PHE A 279 8.26 -1.68 -0.54
C PHE A 279 7.56 -2.19 0.72
N ALA A 280 6.68 -1.37 1.31
CA ALA A 280 6.02 -1.69 2.57
C ALA A 280 5.25 -3.03 2.57
N ALA A 281 4.67 -3.43 1.44
CA ALA A 281 3.97 -4.70 1.27
C ALA A 281 4.86 -5.84 0.73
N ASN A 282 6.14 -5.59 0.45
CA ASN A 282 7.03 -6.56 -0.19
C ASN A 282 7.71 -7.48 0.83
N THR A 283 6.91 -8.29 1.54
CA THR A 283 7.41 -9.34 2.42
C THR A 283 6.90 -10.70 1.95
N ARG A 284 7.66 -11.76 2.22
CA ARG A 284 7.28 -13.13 1.87
C ARG A 284 5.90 -13.49 2.43
N GLU A 285 5.65 -13.15 3.68
CA GLU A 285 4.40 -13.43 4.39
C GLU A 285 3.22 -12.64 3.79
N CYS A 286 3.45 -11.41 3.35
CA CYS A 286 2.46 -10.59 2.68
C CYS A 286 2.10 -11.17 1.31
N GLN A 287 3.09 -11.60 0.52
CA GLN A 287 2.87 -12.23 -0.78
C GLN A 287 2.12 -13.57 -0.63
N GLU A 288 2.47 -14.36 0.38
CA GLU A 288 1.75 -15.61 0.66
C GLU A 288 0.30 -15.36 1.09
N ARG A 289 0.02 -14.35 1.91
CA ARG A 289 -1.36 -13.95 2.23
C ARG A 289 -2.11 -13.49 0.98
N ARG A 290 -1.48 -12.69 0.12
CA ARG A 290 -2.07 -12.27 -1.16
C ARG A 290 -2.46 -13.49 -1.99
N ARG A 291 -1.52 -14.44 -2.13
CA ARG A 291 -1.74 -15.70 -2.88
C ARG A 291 -2.99 -16.44 -2.38
N ARG A 292 -3.11 -16.63 -1.07
CA ARG A 292 -4.26 -17.33 -0.48
C ARG A 292 -5.58 -16.59 -0.74
N VAL A 293 -5.59 -15.26 -0.66
CA VAL A 293 -6.82 -14.47 -0.84
C VAL A 293 -7.32 -14.56 -2.28
N TRP A 294 -6.46 -14.33 -3.28
CA TRP A 294 -6.90 -14.38 -4.65
C TRP A 294 -7.21 -15.81 -5.12
N ALA A 295 -6.45 -16.81 -4.69
CA ALA A 295 -6.74 -18.20 -5.00
C ALA A 295 -8.09 -18.66 -4.44
N ALA A 296 -8.43 -18.23 -3.22
CA ALA A 296 -9.72 -18.52 -2.59
C ALA A 296 -10.90 -17.95 -3.39
N ALA A 297 -10.75 -16.79 -4.06
CA ALA A 297 -11.78 -16.23 -4.92
C ALA A 297 -12.01 -17.10 -6.18
N VAL A 298 -10.91 -17.55 -6.81
CA VAL A 298 -11.00 -18.49 -7.95
C VAL A 298 -11.62 -19.81 -7.52
N GLU A 299 -11.18 -20.39 -6.40
CA GLU A 299 -11.74 -21.64 -5.88
C GLU A 299 -13.24 -21.52 -5.56
N ALA A 300 -13.65 -20.40 -4.92
CA ALA A 300 -15.05 -20.17 -4.59
C ALA A 300 -15.92 -20.12 -5.86
N PHE A 301 -15.45 -19.44 -6.92
CA PHE A 301 -16.14 -19.39 -8.21
C PHE A 301 -16.29 -20.77 -8.83
N VAL A 302 -15.20 -21.53 -8.95
CA VAL A 302 -15.20 -22.87 -9.57
C VAL A 302 -16.13 -23.83 -8.83
N ARG A 303 -16.23 -23.69 -7.50
CA ARG A 303 -17.06 -24.53 -6.64
C ARG A 303 -18.48 -23.98 -6.42
N GLY A 304 -18.87 -22.89 -7.09
CA GLY A 304 -20.19 -22.26 -6.93
C GLY A 304 -20.46 -21.77 -5.50
N ARG A 305 -19.43 -21.32 -4.78
CA ARG A 305 -19.53 -20.78 -3.42
C ARG A 305 -19.62 -19.24 -3.45
N GLU A 306 -19.98 -18.65 -2.32
CA GLU A 306 -19.95 -17.19 -2.14
C GLU A 306 -18.54 -16.65 -2.37
N LEU A 307 -18.45 -15.57 -3.17
CA LEU A 307 -17.16 -14.96 -3.55
C LEU A 307 -16.62 -14.09 -2.42
N PRO A 308 -15.40 -14.35 -1.91
CA PRO A 308 -14.78 -13.50 -0.91
C PRO A 308 -14.35 -12.16 -1.52
N HIS A 309 -14.42 -11.07 -0.72
CA HIS A 309 -13.99 -9.74 -1.12
C HIS A 309 -14.61 -9.23 -2.43
N ARG A 310 -15.85 -9.64 -2.72
CA ARG A 310 -16.59 -9.20 -3.90
C ARG A 310 -16.91 -7.71 -3.79
N ILE A 311 -16.67 -6.97 -4.90
CA ILE A 311 -16.93 -5.53 -5.04
C ILE A 311 -18.18 -5.30 -5.90
N VAL A 312 -18.33 -6.06 -6.95
CA VAL A 312 -19.46 -6.06 -7.89
C VAL A 312 -20.05 -7.45 -8.02
#